data_2e793480789a7f01042f5015863249e6
#
_entry.id   2e793480789a7f01042f5015863249e6
#
_cell.length_a   1.000
_cell.length_b   1.000
_cell.length_c   1.000
_cell.angle_alpha   90.00
_cell.angle_beta   90.00
_cell.angle_gamma   90.00
#
_symmetry.space_group_name_H-M   'P 1'
#
loop_
_entity.id
_entity.type
_entity.pdbx_description
1 polymer ?
#
loop_
_entity_poly.entity_id
_entity_poly.type
_entity_poly.pdbx_seq_one_letter_code
_entity_poly.pdbx_strand_id
1 'polypeptide(L)'
;MKYFRLFSLLLASVLLVSFGGCKAKEEAPLSTEAPTTKTTEMINMTYEQISQDEAKRIMDTESDYIIIDARTQEEFDEGHIENAILIPEYEIQEKAPELIPDKNALILVYCRSGRRSKIASEALAELGYTNVKEFGGIIDWEYEIVV
;
A
#
# COMPACT_ATOMS: atom_id res chain seq x y z
N MET A 1 21.28 26.17 37.37
CA MET A 1 20.92 25.56 38.64
C MET A 1 20.65 24.08 38.33
N LYS A 2 21.71 23.22 38.41
CA LYS A 2 22.08 22.41 39.57
C LYS A 2 20.88 21.61 40.10
N TYR A 3 20.86 20.28 39.81
CA TYR A 3 21.00 19.23 40.81
C TYR A 3 21.22 17.88 40.13
N PHE A 4 22.37 17.44 40.17
CA PHE A 4 23.14 16.26 40.32
C PHE A 4 22.75 15.54 41.63
N ARG A 5 22.39 14.28 41.61
CA ARG A 5 22.57 13.37 42.75
C ARG A 5 22.73 11.92 42.28
N LEU A 6 23.94 11.48 42.37
CA LEU A 6 24.41 10.12 42.58
C LEU A 6 23.90 9.58 43.93
N PHE A 7 23.66 8.29 43.98
CA PHE A 7 23.89 7.39 45.14
C PHE A 7 23.48 5.98 44.69
N SER A 8 24.18 4.93 44.82
CA SER A 8 25.29 4.39 45.58
C SER A 8 25.11 2.87 45.64
N LEU A 9 26.20 2.19 45.49
CA LEU A 9 26.46 0.76 45.63
C LEU A 9 25.92 0.14 46.92
N LEU A 10 25.58 -1.19 46.89
CA LEU A 10 25.82 -2.22 47.93
C LEU A 10 25.63 -3.60 47.25
N LEU A 11 26.57 -4.36 47.03
CA LEU A 11 27.50 -5.31 47.58
C LEU A 11 26.92 -6.41 48.49
N ALA A 12 27.24 -7.67 48.07
CA ALA A 12 27.37 -8.91 48.82
C ALA A 12 26.08 -9.72 49.07
N SER A 13 25.99 -11.04 48.86
CA SER A 13 26.83 -12.06 49.41
C SER A 13 26.65 -13.41 48.71
N VAL A 14 27.71 -14.14 48.67
CA VAL A 14 27.96 -15.54 48.32
C VAL A 14 27.19 -16.48 49.23
N LEU A 15 26.63 -17.55 48.68
CA LEU A 15 26.47 -18.84 49.38
C LEU A 15 26.59 -19.99 48.40
N LEU A 16 27.71 -20.66 48.48
CA LEU A 16 28.00 -21.99 47.93
C LEU A 16 27.22 -23.05 48.76
N VAL A 17 26.49 -23.91 48.08
CA VAL A 17 26.20 -25.27 48.59
C VAL A 17 26.41 -26.26 47.46
N SER A 18 27.45 -27.03 47.60
CA SER A 18 27.74 -28.23 46.85
C SER A 18 27.09 -29.44 47.54
N PHE A 19 26.46 -30.31 46.79
CA PHE A 19 26.30 -31.77 46.98
C PHE A 19 25.54 -32.26 45.76
N GLY A 20 26.00 -33.14 44.91
CA GLY A 20 26.52 -34.47 45.15
C GLY A 20 25.77 -35.38 44.18
N GLY A 21 26.50 -35.97 43.27
CA GLY A 21 26.29 -36.85 42.18
C GLY A 21 25.08 -37.78 42.15
N CYS A 22 24.61 -38.07 40.95
CA CYS A 22 24.40 -39.40 40.42
C CYS A 22 24.21 -39.39 38.91
N LYS A 23 24.86 -40.32 38.32
CA LYS A 23 25.07 -40.69 36.94
C LYS A 23 23.80 -41.32 36.34
N ALA A 24 23.31 -40.83 35.23
CA ALA A 24 22.58 -41.61 34.21
C ALA A 24 22.46 -40.78 32.92
N LYS A 25 23.20 -41.21 31.95
CA LYS A 25 22.86 -41.52 30.55
C LYS A 25 22.03 -40.51 29.77
N GLU A 26 22.71 -39.78 28.92
CA GLU A 26 22.57 -39.70 27.47
C GLU A 26 21.14 -39.68 26.92
N GLU A 27 20.74 -38.49 26.50
CA GLU A 27 20.14 -38.23 25.21
C GLU A 27 20.06 -36.72 25.02
N ALA A 28 20.75 -36.20 24.00
CA ALA A 28 20.68 -34.84 23.58
C ALA A 28 19.32 -34.59 22.91
N PRO A 29 18.55 -33.58 23.31
CA PRO A 29 17.53 -33.05 22.40
C PRO A 29 18.22 -32.06 21.47
N LEU A 30 18.22 -32.44 20.22
CA LEU A 30 18.36 -31.61 19.04
C LEU A 30 17.76 -30.23 19.30
N SER A 31 18.63 -29.24 19.43
CA SER A 31 18.26 -27.83 19.38
C SER A 31 17.68 -27.55 18.01
N THR A 32 16.37 -27.67 17.89
CA THR A 32 15.64 -27.11 16.76
C THR A 32 15.57 -25.61 17.02
N GLU A 33 16.56 -24.88 16.53
CA GLU A 33 16.39 -23.47 16.27
C GLU A 33 15.21 -23.34 15.29
N ALA A 34 14.08 -22.92 15.82
CA ALA A 34 12.98 -22.45 15.01
C ALA A 34 13.53 -21.34 14.10
N PRO A 35 13.31 -21.43 12.78
CA PRO A 35 13.65 -20.32 11.92
C PRO A 35 12.84 -19.11 12.39
N THR A 36 13.54 -18.05 12.80
CA THR A 36 12.96 -16.74 12.95
C THR A 36 12.35 -16.39 11.62
N THR A 37 11.06 -16.66 11.48
CA THR A 37 10.26 -16.19 10.39
C THR A 37 10.31 -14.68 10.48
N LYS A 38 11.19 -14.03 9.71
CA LYS A 38 10.98 -12.66 9.32
C LYS A 38 9.61 -12.67 8.65
N THR A 39 8.62 -12.28 9.42
CA THR A 39 7.36 -11.80 8.86
C THR A 39 7.77 -10.57 8.04
N THR A 40 8.07 -10.78 6.77
CA THR A 40 7.93 -9.75 5.76
C THR A 40 6.44 -9.42 5.86
N GLU A 41 6.12 -8.30 6.50
CA GLU A 41 4.83 -7.66 6.29
C GLU A 41 4.74 -7.50 4.78
N MET A 42 3.96 -8.38 4.14
CA MET A 42 3.49 -8.15 2.80
C MET A 42 2.62 -6.91 2.96
N ILE A 43 3.19 -5.75 2.64
CA ILE A 43 2.44 -4.53 2.42
C ILE A 43 1.45 -4.96 1.35
N ASN A 44 0.20 -5.16 1.77
CA ASN A 44 -0.88 -5.49 0.87
C ASN A 44 -1.12 -4.21 0.04
N MET A 45 -0.36 -4.07 -1.03
CA MET A 45 -0.45 -2.95 -1.96
C MET A 45 -1.72 -3.16 -2.77
N THR A 46 -2.81 -2.67 -2.24
CA THR A 46 -4.15 -2.81 -2.79
C THR A 46 -4.71 -1.44 -3.11
N TYR A 47 -5.51 -1.39 -4.16
CA TYR A 47 -6.37 -0.27 -4.46
C TYR A 47 -7.77 -0.51 -3.83
N GLU A 48 -8.55 0.55 -3.71
CA GLU A 48 -9.93 0.50 -3.26
C GLU A 48 -10.88 0.51 -4.47
N GLN A 49 -11.90 -0.34 -4.45
CA GLN A 49 -13.00 -0.26 -5.41
C GLN A 49 -14.15 0.57 -4.81
N ILE A 50 -14.56 1.60 -5.54
CA ILE A 50 -15.65 2.48 -5.13
C ILE A 50 -16.76 2.51 -6.20
N SER A 51 -17.93 2.98 -5.84
CA SER A 51 -19.00 3.24 -6.81
C SER A 51 -18.74 4.49 -7.66
N GLN A 52 -19.41 4.61 -8.78
CA GLN A 52 -19.36 5.80 -9.63
C GLN A 52 -19.93 7.03 -8.91
N ASP A 53 -21.00 6.86 -8.12
CA ASP A 53 -21.56 7.93 -7.29
C ASP A 53 -20.56 8.42 -6.25
N GLU A 54 -19.80 7.52 -5.63
CA GLU A 54 -18.74 7.89 -4.68
C GLU A 54 -17.59 8.61 -5.40
N ALA A 55 -17.18 8.14 -6.59
CA ALA A 55 -16.18 8.83 -7.40
C ALA A 55 -16.66 10.25 -7.77
N LYS A 56 -17.92 10.39 -8.22
CA LYS A 56 -18.52 11.70 -8.51
C LYS A 56 -18.55 12.59 -7.28
N ARG A 57 -18.95 12.07 -6.14
CA ARG A 57 -18.93 12.81 -4.87
C ARG A 57 -17.54 13.34 -4.52
N ILE A 58 -16.51 12.51 -4.70
CA ILE A 58 -15.11 12.93 -4.49
C ILE A 58 -14.75 14.07 -5.46
N MET A 59 -15.07 13.92 -6.73
CA MET A 59 -14.82 14.97 -7.75
C MET A 59 -15.52 16.29 -7.43
N ASP A 60 -16.67 16.24 -6.78
CA ASP A 60 -17.46 17.45 -6.45
C ASP A 60 -17.02 18.10 -5.11
N THR A 61 -16.37 17.37 -4.22
CA THR A 61 -16.05 17.86 -2.85
C THR A 61 -14.57 18.03 -2.58
N GLU A 62 -13.69 17.31 -3.28
CA GLU A 62 -12.25 17.40 -3.11
C GLU A 62 -11.65 18.30 -4.21
N SER A 63 -10.57 19.00 -3.87
CA SER A 63 -9.85 19.86 -4.83
C SER A 63 -8.58 19.21 -5.39
N ASP A 64 -8.02 18.24 -4.66
CA ASP A 64 -6.73 17.65 -4.96
C ASP A 64 -6.89 16.14 -5.28
N TYR A 65 -7.30 15.85 -6.50
CA TYR A 65 -7.38 14.49 -7.02
C TYR A 65 -6.91 14.44 -8.48
N ILE A 66 -6.56 13.24 -8.93
CA ILE A 66 -6.17 12.97 -10.32
C ILE A 66 -7.12 11.89 -10.86
N ILE A 67 -7.66 12.11 -12.06
CA ILE A 67 -8.45 11.10 -12.75
C ILE A 67 -7.59 10.48 -13.84
N ILE A 68 -7.47 9.16 -13.85
CA ILE A 68 -6.80 8.40 -14.92
C ILE A 68 -7.84 7.68 -15.78
N ASP A 69 -7.83 7.99 -17.07
CA ASP A 69 -8.48 7.17 -18.08
C ASP A 69 -7.49 6.10 -18.57
N ALA A 70 -7.77 4.84 -18.27
CA ALA A 70 -6.92 3.71 -18.64
C ALA A 70 -7.29 3.09 -20.02
N ARG A 71 -8.00 3.86 -20.86
CA ARG A 71 -8.41 3.45 -22.22
C ARG A 71 -7.34 3.76 -23.27
N THR A 72 -7.67 3.61 -24.54
CA THR A 72 -6.83 4.03 -25.66
C THR A 72 -7.03 5.51 -26.00
N GLN A 73 -6.12 6.08 -26.79
CA GLN A 73 -6.23 7.45 -27.28
C GLN A 73 -7.52 7.66 -28.08
N GLU A 74 -7.89 6.71 -28.94
CA GLU A 74 -9.08 6.78 -29.77
C GLU A 74 -10.36 6.84 -28.92
N GLU A 75 -10.43 5.98 -27.87
CA GLU A 75 -11.57 5.97 -26.96
C GLU A 75 -11.65 7.25 -26.11
N PHE A 76 -10.49 7.83 -25.75
CA PHE A 76 -10.42 9.09 -25.02
C PHE A 76 -10.91 10.26 -25.88
N ASP A 77 -10.51 10.30 -27.16
CA ASP A 77 -10.90 11.34 -28.10
C ASP A 77 -12.40 11.29 -28.46
N GLU A 78 -13.02 10.12 -28.38
CA GLU A 78 -14.47 9.95 -28.54
C GLU A 78 -15.29 10.55 -27.39
N GLY A 79 -14.68 10.74 -26.23
CA GLY A 79 -15.27 11.33 -25.04
C GLY A 79 -14.70 10.75 -23.75
N HIS A 80 -14.47 11.60 -22.76
CA HIS A 80 -13.85 11.25 -21.49
C HIS A 80 -14.45 12.07 -20.33
N ILE A 81 -14.15 11.66 -19.09
CA ILE A 81 -14.53 12.43 -17.91
C ILE A 81 -13.69 13.69 -17.83
N GLU A 82 -14.31 14.83 -17.60
CA GLU A 82 -13.63 16.12 -17.53
C GLU A 82 -12.44 16.09 -16.59
N ASN A 83 -11.32 16.70 -17.00
CA ASN A 83 -10.03 16.74 -16.29
C ASN A 83 -9.32 15.37 -16.15
N ALA A 84 -9.80 14.31 -16.79
CA ALA A 84 -9.06 13.06 -16.82
C ALA A 84 -7.77 13.17 -17.65
N ILE A 85 -6.71 12.56 -17.16
CA ILE A 85 -5.48 12.34 -17.93
C ILE A 85 -5.50 10.94 -18.53
N LEU A 86 -5.08 10.84 -19.77
CA LEU A 86 -4.98 9.56 -20.45
C LEU A 86 -3.67 8.86 -20.10
N ILE A 87 -3.77 7.70 -19.46
CA ILE A 87 -2.64 6.76 -19.28
C ILE A 87 -3.17 5.35 -19.54
N PRO A 88 -3.04 4.84 -20.78
CA PRO A 88 -3.46 3.49 -21.13
C PRO A 88 -2.91 2.45 -20.13
N GLU A 89 -3.68 1.40 -19.83
CA GLU A 89 -3.32 0.44 -18.78
C GLU A 89 -1.93 -0.20 -18.98
N TYR A 90 -1.50 -0.36 -20.23
CA TYR A 90 -0.18 -0.90 -20.58
C TYR A 90 0.97 0.12 -20.47
N GLU A 91 0.68 1.40 -20.23
CA GLU A 91 1.67 2.48 -20.06
C GLU A 91 1.80 2.98 -18.62
N ILE A 92 0.98 2.47 -17.70
CA ILE A 92 0.97 2.89 -16.29
C ILE A 92 2.35 2.78 -15.64
N GLN A 93 3.06 1.68 -15.86
CA GLN A 93 4.37 1.44 -15.25
C GLN A 93 5.41 2.50 -15.66
N GLU A 94 5.32 2.99 -16.89
CA GLU A 94 6.25 3.96 -17.44
C GLU A 94 5.83 5.40 -17.14
N LYS A 95 4.57 5.73 -17.43
CA LYS A 95 4.09 7.13 -17.41
C LYS A 95 3.64 7.62 -16.04
N ALA A 96 3.08 6.75 -15.19
CA ALA A 96 2.55 7.21 -13.92
C ALA A 96 3.62 7.83 -13.00
N PRO A 97 4.86 7.30 -12.87
CA PRO A 97 5.89 7.93 -12.04
C PRO A 97 6.32 9.31 -12.52
N GLU A 98 6.25 9.56 -13.84
CA GLU A 98 6.60 10.84 -14.44
C GLU A 98 5.49 11.89 -14.24
N LEU A 99 4.24 11.48 -14.52
CA LEU A 99 3.08 12.38 -14.49
C LEU A 99 2.54 12.62 -13.08
N ILE A 100 2.73 11.66 -12.18
CA ILE A 100 2.21 11.68 -10.80
C ILE A 100 3.35 11.36 -9.83
N PRO A 101 4.22 12.32 -9.51
CA PRO A 101 5.37 12.09 -8.63
C PRO A 101 4.98 11.84 -7.16
N ASP A 102 3.82 12.35 -6.71
CA ASP A 102 3.35 12.12 -5.34
C ASP A 102 2.67 10.76 -5.22
N LYS A 103 3.28 9.85 -4.47
CA LYS A 103 2.76 8.51 -4.22
C LYS A 103 1.55 8.47 -3.29
N ASN A 104 1.23 9.56 -2.62
CA ASN A 104 0.06 9.68 -1.75
C ASN A 104 -1.10 10.43 -2.41
N ALA A 105 -0.93 10.90 -3.65
CA ALA A 105 -2.00 11.56 -4.38
C ALA A 105 -3.26 10.71 -4.44
N LEU A 106 -4.43 11.33 -4.31
CA LEU A 106 -5.71 10.68 -4.51
C LEU A 106 -5.92 10.45 -6.01
N ILE A 107 -5.93 9.20 -6.43
CA ILE A 107 -6.03 8.80 -7.83
C ILE A 107 -7.34 8.03 -8.04
N LEU A 108 -8.16 8.53 -8.93
CA LEU A 108 -9.40 7.92 -9.40
C LEU A 108 -9.13 7.26 -10.75
N VAL A 109 -9.43 5.98 -10.91
CA VAL A 109 -9.10 5.23 -12.13
C VAL A 109 -10.35 4.64 -12.75
N TYR A 110 -10.53 4.86 -14.04
CA TYR A 110 -11.60 4.22 -14.81
C TYR A 110 -11.09 3.71 -16.16
N CYS A 111 -11.92 2.93 -16.83
CA CYS A 111 -11.70 2.58 -18.23
C CYS A 111 -13.04 2.49 -18.97
N ARG A 112 -13.17 1.59 -19.97
CA ARG A 112 -14.44 1.41 -20.67
C ARG A 112 -15.47 0.66 -19.82
N SER A 113 -15.08 -0.49 -19.22
CA SER A 113 -15.98 -1.44 -18.54
C SER A 113 -15.42 -2.01 -17.22
N GLY A 114 -14.41 -1.42 -16.63
CA GLY A 114 -13.84 -1.81 -15.35
C GLY A 114 -12.67 -2.84 -15.41
N ARG A 115 -12.42 -3.53 -16.54
CA ARG A 115 -11.34 -4.53 -16.60
C ARG A 115 -9.94 -3.90 -16.63
N ARG A 116 -9.71 -2.93 -17.53
CA ARG A 116 -8.41 -2.25 -17.67
C ARG A 116 -8.09 -1.35 -16.48
N SER A 117 -9.10 -0.71 -15.88
CA SER A 117 -8.91 0.13 -14.70
C SER A 117 -8.43 -0.68 -13.49
N LYS A 118 -8.89 -1.91 -13.31
CA LYS A 118 -8.37 -2.81 -12.27
C LYS A 118 -6.90 -3.15 -12.49
N ILE A 119 -6.51 -3.51 -13.72
CA ILE A 119 -5.11 -3.79 -14.08
C ILE A 119 -4.24 -2.54 -13.83
N ALA A 120 -4.72 -1.35 -14.26
CA ALA A 120 -4.05 -0.08 -14.03
C ALA A 120 -3.88 0.24 -12.54
N SER A 121 -4.93 0.00 -11.74
CA SER A 121 -4.90 0.24 -10.30
C SER A 121 -3.97 -0.72 -9.55
N GLU A 122 -3.90 -2.00 -9.96
CA GLU A 122 -2.92 -2.95 -9.47
C GLU A 122 -1.49 -2.47 -9.76
N ALA A 123 -1.23 -2.07 -11.01
CA ALA A 123 0.08 -1.54 -11.41
C ALA A 123 0.47 -0.27 -10.63
N LEU A 124 -0.48 0.64 -10.37
CA LEU A 124 -0.24 1.82 -9.53
C LEU A 124 0.11 1.42 -8.10
N ALA A 125 -0.62 0.48 -7.51
CA ALA A 125 -0.34 -0.02 -6.17
C ALA A 125 1.06 -0.67 -6.10
N GLU A 126 1.46 -1.47 -7.08
CA GLU A 126 2.80 -2.05 -7.20
C GLU A 126 3.90 -0.98 -7.32
N LEU A 127 3.62 0.15 -7.96
CA LEU A 127 4.50 1.31 -8.02
C LEU A 127 4.58 2.12 -6.72
N GLY A 128 3.80 1.74 -5.69
CA GLY A 128 3.81 2.37 -4.37
C GLY A 128 2.83 3.53 -4.19
N TYR A 129 1.84 3.69 -5.07
CA TYR A 129 0.75 4.63 -4.84
C TYR A 129 -0.19 4.08 -3.76
N THR A 130 -0.44 4.89 -2.75
CA THR A 130 -1.14 4.45 -1.53
C THR A 130 -2.62 4.81 -1.47
N ASN A 131 -3.10 5.66 -2.39
CA ASN A 131 -4.46 6.20 -2.37
C ASN A 131 -5.11 6.09 -3.75
N VAL A 132 -5.25 4.85 -4.24
CA VAL A 132 -5.82 4.54 -5.55
C VAL A 132 -7.23 4.01 -5.40
N LYS A 133 -8.19 4.61 -6.11
CA LYS A 133 -9.61 4.25 -6.13
C LYS A 133 -10.05 3.92 -7.55
N GLU A 134 -10.50 2.70 -7.75
CA GLU A 134 -11.04 2.21 -9.03
C GLU A 134 -12.57 2.30 -9.02
N PHE A 135 -13.18 2.89 -10.06
CA PHE A 135 -14.63 3.12 -10.08
C PHE A 135 -15.35 2.61 -11.34
N GLY A 136 -14.75 1.66 -12.05
CA GLY A 136 -15.44 0.91 -13.11
C GLY A 136 -15.25 1.46 -14.51
N GLY A 137 -16.32 1.58 -15.25
CA GLY A 137 -16.30 1.89 -16.67
C GLY A 137 -17.16 3.08 -17.08
N ILE A 138 -16.68 3.85 -18.08
CA ILE A 138 -17.40 4.99 -18.63
C ILE A 138 -18.72 4.62 -19.31
N ILE A 139 -18.89 3.35 -19.70
CA ILE A 139 -20.16 2.89 -20.30
C ILE A 139 -21.34 2.93 -19.31
N ASP A 140 -21.04 2.88 -18.01
CA ASP A 140 -22.05 2.94 -16.95
C ASP A 140 -22.05 4.32 -16.25
N TRP A 141 -21.25 5.28 -16.74
CA TRP A 141 -21.13 6.62 -16.18
C TRP A 141 -22.34 7.47 -16.57
N GLU A 142 -23.16 7.81 -15.58
CA GLU A 142 -24.43 8.54 -15.78
C GLU A 142 -24.27 10.08 -15.79
N TYR A 143 -23.04 10.59 -15.62
CA TYR A 143 -22.75 12.01 -15.56
C TYR A 143 -22.13 12.53 -16.86
N GLU A 144 -21.84 13.82 -16.90
CA GLU A 144 -21.32 14.49 -18.09
C GLU A 144 -19.93 13.97 -18.48
N ILE A 145 -19.69 13.92 -19.78
CA ILE A 145 -18.38 13.68 -20.41
C ILE A 145 -18.08 14.82 -21.38
N VAL A 146 -16.80 15.03 -21.66
CA VAL A 146 -16.31 16.01 -22.63
C VAL A 146 -15.68 15.30 -23.83
N VAL A 147 -15.61 16.02 -24.98
CA VAL A 147 -14.99 15.53 -26.23
C VAL A 147 -13.85 16.44 -26.60
#